data_07e42a316f5b72e1730c0f6c59862806
#
_entry.id   07e42a316f5b72e1730c0f6c59862806
#
_cell.length_a   1.000
_cell.length_b   1.000
_cell.length_c   1.000
_cell.angle_alpha   90.00
_cell.angle_beta   90.00
_cell.angle_gamma   90.00
#
_symmetry.space_group_name_H-M   'P 1'
#
loop_
_entity.id
_entity.type
_entity.pdbx_description
1 polymer ?
#
loop_
_entity_poly.entity_id
_entity_poly.type
_entity_poly.pdbx_seq_one_letter_code
_entity_poly.pdbx_strand_id
1 'polypeptide(L)'
;RETLFNWLMPRLPGAAVLDLFAGSGALGLEALSRGAAQATLVEKDRQLAAAISAVASRLQANARVEASDALAWLARPPGQRFDIAFVDPPFADGLWTQVLAQLPAHLAEDAWLYVESDAAQQPEPGIGWQLHRQGSTREVRFALYRRQRAATLATDSTP
;
A
#
# COMPACT_ATOMS: atom_id res chain seq x y z
N ARG A 1 12.16 -1.78 7.01
CA ARG A 1 11.72 -2.80 6.03
C ARG A 1 11.56 -4.17 6.67
N GLU A 2 12.56 -4.62 7.39
CA GLU A 2 12.52 -5.91 8.06
C GLU A 2 11.35 -5.97 9.05
N THR A 3 11.18 -4.92 9.84
CA THR A 3 10.09 -4.80 10.80
C THR A 3 8.73 -4.88 10.11
N LEU A 4 8.54 -4.15 9.02
CA LEU A 4 7.30 -4.16 8.25
C LEU A 4 6.96 -5.58 7.78
N PHE A 5 7.92 -6.27 7.18
CA PHE A 5 7.65 -7.61 6.65
C PHE A 5 7.44 -8.64 7.75
N ASN A 6 8.07 -8.46 8.91
CA ASN A 6 7.75 -9.29 10.08
C ASN A 6 6.29 -9.10 10.50
N TRP A 7 5.80 -7.87 10.51
CA TRP A 7 4.40 -7.60 10.84
C TRP A 7 3.43 -8.22 9.82
N LEU A 8 3.80 -8.20 8.53
CA LEU A 8 2.93 -8.67 7.45
C LEU A 8 3.07 -10.16 7.16
N MET A 9 4.03 -10.85 7.78
CA MET A 9 4.34 -12.25 7.48
C MET A 9 3.11 -13.14 7.34
N PRO A 10 2.15 -13.11 8.29
CA PRO A 10 0.97 -13.99 8.20
C PRO A 10 0.00 -13.59 7.08
N ARG A 11 0.13 -12.38 6.51
CA ARG A 11 -0.82 -11.85 5.53
C ARG A 11 -0.30 -11.88 4.10
N LEU A 12 0.98 -12.16 3.92
CA LEU A 12 1.61 -12.14 2.60
C LEU A 12 1.26 -13.32 1.71
N PRO A 13 1.19 -14.58 2.20
CA PRO A 13 0.93 -15.70 1.30
C PRO A 13 -0.39 -15.54 0.55
N GLY A 14 -0.30 -15.54 -0.79
CA GLY A 14 -1.46 -15.42 -1.67
C GLY A 14 -2.04 -14.03 -1.83
N ALA A 15 -1.44 -13.00 -1.21
CA ALA A 15 -1.98 -11.66 -1.23
C ALA A 15 -1.78 -10.96 -2.57
N ALA A 16 -2.75 -10.11 -2.93
CA ALA A 16 -2.60 -9.13 -4.01
C ALA A 16 -2.12 -7.81 -3.38
N VAL A 17 -1.01 -7.29 -3.85
CA VAL A 17 -0.30 -6.16 -3.23
C VAL A 17 -0.28 -4.97 -4.18
N LEU A 18 -0.55 -3.78 -3.63
CA LEU A 18 -0.43 -2.51 -4.34
C LEU A 18 0.71 -1.69 -3.72
N ASP A 19 1.70 -1.34 -4.54
CA ASP A 19 2.79 -0.45 -4.14
C ASP A 19 2.58 0.87 -4.88
N LEU A 20 1.96 1.84 -4.21
CA LEU A 20 1.40 3.02 -4.87
C LEU A 20 2.45 4.07 -5.23
N PHE A 21 3.57 4.09 -4.57
CA PHE A 21 4.71 4.99 -4.85
C PHE A 21 5.95 4.12 -4.89
N ALA A 22 6.10 3.35 -5.97
CA ALA A 22 6.99 2.20 -5.95
C ALA A 22 8.49 2.55 -5.89
N GLY A 23 8.90 3.67 -6.49
CA GLY A 23 10.32 4.06 -6.51
C GLY A 23 11.18 3.00 -7.18
N SER A 24 12.04 2.35 -6.41
CA SER A 24 12.87 1.26 -6.92
C SER A 24 12.12 -0.07 -7.04
N GLY A 25 10.90 -0.14 -6.50
CA GLY A 25 10.11 -1.37 -6.47
C GLY A 25 10.43 -2.29 -5.30
N ALA A 26 11.24 -1.84 -4.37
CA ALA A 26 11.77 -2.69 -3.30
C ALA A 26 10.67 -3.35 -2.46
N LEU A 27 9.64 -2.58 -2.06
CA LEU A 27 8.58 -3.15 -1.20
C LEU A 27 7.72 -4.15 -1.95
N GLY A 28 7.25 -3.80 -3.14
CA GLY A 28 6.40 -4.69 -3.93
C GLY A 28 7.12 -5.98 -4.33
N LEU A 29 8.38 -5.87 -4.73
CA LEU A 29 9.17 -7.04 -5.12
C LEU A 29 9.49 -7.92 -3.91
N GLU A 30 9.78 -7.31 -2.76
CA GLU A 30 10.00 -8.07 -1.53
C GLU A 30 8.74 -8.84 -1.12
N ALA A 31 7.57 -8.20 -1.24
CA ALA A 31 6.30 -8.86 -0.94
C ALA A 31 6.12 -10.13 -1.80
N LEU A 32 6.44 -10.04 -3.09
CA LEU A 32 6.38 -11.20 -3.98
C LEU A 32 7.36 -12.30 -3.55
N SER A 33 8.57 -11.92 -3.15
CA SER A 33 9.56 -12.92 -2.71
C SER A 33 9.13 -13.62 -1.42
N ARG A 34 8.24 -13.01 -0.65
CA ARG A 34 7.74 -13.57 0.61
C ARG A 34 6.37 -14.23 0.49
N GLY A 35 5.89 -14.45 -0.72
CA GLY A 35 4.71 -15.28 -0.95
C GLY A 35 3.48 -14.56 -1.46
N ALA A 36 3.52 -13.25 -1.68
CA ALA A 36 2.40 -12.57 -2.32
C ALA A 36 2.14 -13.16 -3.70
N ALA A 37 0.87 -13.24 -4.08
CA ALA A 37 0.50 -13.84 -5.36
C ALA A 37 0.73 -12.91 -6.52
N GLN A 38 0.59 -11.59 -6.29
CA GLN A 38 0.71 -10.61 -7.36
C GLN A 38 0.99 -9.24 -6.73
N ALA A 39 1.76 -8.41 -7.43
CA ALA A 39 1.99 -7.03 -7.03
C ALA A 39 1.77 -6.10 -8.21
N THR A 40 1.05 -5.00 -7.96
CA THR A 40 0.94 -3.88 -8.89
C THR A 40 1.77 -2.73 -8.32
N LEU A 41 2.73 -2.27 -9.11
CA LEU A 41 3.66 -1.21 -8.70
C LEU A 41 3.42 0.02 -9.57
N VAL A 42 3.02 1.11 -8.92
CA VAL A 42 2.72 2.38 -9.60
C VAL A 42 3.90 3.31 -9.41
N GLU A 43 4.47 3.78 -10.52
CA GLU A 43 5.61 4.68 -10.49
C GLU A 43 5.53 5.68 -11.64
N LYS A 44 5.55 6.97 -11.33
CA LYS A 44 5.39 7.98 -12.37
C LYS A 44 6.66 8.23 -13.18
N ASP A 45 7.83 7.98 -12.60
CA ASP A 45 9.09 8.13 -13.32
C ASP A 45 9.27 6.96 -14.29
N ARG A 46 9.31 7.26 -15.58
CA ARG A 46 9.35 6.22 -16.61
C ARG A 46 10.62 5.38 -16.55
N GLN A 47 11.75 5.98 -16.18
CA GLN A 47 12.99 5.24 -16.08
C GLN A 47 12.97 4.29 -14.90
N LEU A 48 12.44 4.72 -13.76
CA LEU A 48 12.27 3.85 -12.61
C LEU A 48 11.28 2.74 -12.91
N ALA A 49 10.15 3.06 -13.55
CA ALA A 49 9.17 2.04 -13.92
C ALA A 49 9.78 0.98 -14.85
N ALA A 50 10.58 1.42 -15.84
CA ALA A 50 11.27 0.49 -16.74
C ALA A 50 12.27 -0.38 -15.99
N ALA A 51 12.99 0.20 -15.03
CA ALA A 51 13.96 -0.55 -14.22
C ALA A 51 13.24 -1.63 -13.37
N ILE A 52 12.10 -1.29 -12.76
CA ILE A 52 11.31 -2.27 -12.01
C ILE A 52 10.86 -3.40 -12.93
N SER A 53 10.36 -3.06 -14.13
CA SER A 53 9.91 -4.07 -15.10
C SER A 53 11.03 -5.01 -15.49
N ALA A 54 12.24 -4.47 -15.70
CA ALA A 54 13.40 -5.28 -16.07
C ALA A 54 13.76 -6.27 -14.95
N VAL A 55 13.77 -5.81 -13.70
CA VAL A 55 14.05 -6.68 -12.54
C VAL A 55 12.99 -7.75 -12.42
N ALA A 56 11.71 -7.37 -12.48
CA ALA A 56 10.60 -8.30 -12.38
C ALA A 56 10.68 -9.39 -13.46
N SER A 57 11.01 -8.99 -14.67
CA SER A 57 11.16 -9.93 -15.80
C SER A 57 12.29 -10.92 -15.54
N ARG A 58 13.44 -10.45 -15.09
CA ARG A 58 14.58 -11.34 -14.78
C ARG A 58 14.26 -12.33 -13.67
N LEU A 59 13.49 -11.89 -12.67
CA LEU A 59 13.09 -12.73 -11.55
C LEU A 59 11.87 -13.60 -11.86
N GLN A 60 11.26 -13.41 -13.03
CA GLN A 60 10.00 -14.06 -13.40
C GLN A 60 8.92 -13.82 -12.32
N ALA A 61 8.93 -12.61 -11.76
CA ALA A 61 8.00 -12.22 -10.71
C ALA A 61 6.65 -11.80 -11.31
N ASN A 62 5.56 -12.13 -10.61
CA ASN A 62 4.22 -11.75 -11.04
C ASN A 62 3.92 -10.30 -10.65
N ALA A 63 4.57 -9.38 -11.32
CA ALA A 63 4.47 -7.96 -11.06
C ALA A 63 3.90 -7.23 -12.27
N ARG A 64 2.93 -6.34 -12.01
CA ARG A 64 2.41 -5.41 -13.00
C ARG A 64 2.94 -4.03 -12.67
N VAL A 65 3.68 -3.42 -13.59
CA VAL A 65 4.26 -2.10 -13.40
C VAL A 65 3.46 -1.10 -14.22
N GLU A 66 2.94 -0.08 -13.53
CA GLU A 66 2.17 1.00 -14.14
C GLU A 66 2.98 2.29 -14.09
N ALA A 67 3.40 2.79 -15.26
CA ALA A 67 4.09 4.07 -15.37
C ALA A 67 3.04 5.18 -15.33
N SER A 68 2.66 5.58 -14.13
CA SER A 68 1.55 6.51 -13.91
C SER A 68 1.75 7.28 -12.62
N ASP A 69 1.24 8.51 -12.58
CA ASP A 69 1.05 9.24 -11.34
C ASP A 69 0.04 8.50 -10.44
N ALA A 70 0.32 8.46 -9.14
CA ALA A 70 -0.49 7.71 -8.20
C ALA A 70 -1.95 8.19 -8.16
N LEU A 71 -2.19 9.51 -8.13
CA LEU A 71 -3.55 10.04 -8.10
C LEU A 71 -4.29 9.76 -9.40
N ALA A 72 -3.62 9.86 -10.53
CA ALA A 72 -4.21 9.52 -11.82
C ALA A 72 -4.58 8.04 -11.87
N TRP A 73 -3.73 7.18 -11.33
CA TRP A 73 -4.02 5.75 -11.27
C TRP A 73 -5.23 5.46 -10.36
N LEU A 74 -5.28 6.10 -9.19
CA LEU A 74 -6.39 5.92 -8.24
C LEU A 74 -7.72 6.43 -8.80
N ALA A 75 -7.69 7.41 -9.70
CA ALA A 75 -8.91 7.95 -10.31
C ALA A 75 -9.56 7.00 -11.32
N ARG A 76 -8.86 5.95 -11.73
CA ARG A 76 -9.43 4.94 -12.63
C ARG A 76 -10.52 4.15 -11.92
N PRO A 77 -11.49 3.61 -12.65
CA PRO A 77 -12.47 2.72 -12.04
C PRO A 77 -11.76 1.52 -11.39
N PRO A 78 -12.14 1.15 -10.16
CA PRO A 78 -11.51 0.01 -9.50
C PRO A 78 -11.78 -1.29 -10.27
N GLY A 79 -10.71 -2.06 -10.49
CA GLY A 79 -10.82 -3.39 -11.04
C GLY A 79 -10.50 -4.41 -9.96
N GLN A 80 -9.24 -4.82 -9.92
CA GLN A 80 -8.74 -5.71 -8.88
C GLN A 80 -8.81 -5.06 -7.51
N ARG A 81 -9.15 -5.84 -6.48
CA ARG A 81 -9.09 -5.41 -5.08
C ARG A 81 -7.82 -5.93 -4.45
N PHE A 82 -7.10 -5.05 -3.77
CA PHE A 82 -5.82 -5.41 -3.17
C PHE A 82 -5.97 -5.72 -1.69
N ASP A 83 -5.21 -6.70 -1.23
CA ASP A 83 -5.21 -7.13 0.17
C ASP A 83 -4.25 -6.31 1.02
N ILE A 84 -3.19 -5.78 0.41
CA ILE A 84 -2.17 -4.99 1.09
C ILE A 84 -1.81 -3.82 0.19
N ALA A 85 -1.75 -2.61 0.78
CA ALA A 85 -1.26 -1.43 0.07
C ALA A 85 -0.09 -0.81 0.83
N PHE A 86 0.95 -0.45 0.09
CA PHE A 86 2.08 0.35 0.59
C PHE A 86 1.94 1.78 0.09
N VAL A 87 1.96 2.75 1.01
CA VAL A 87 1.84 4.17 0.68
C VAL A 87 2.99 4.93 1.32
N ASP A 88 3.97 5.29 0.50
CA ASP A 88 5.20 5.97 0.91
C ASP A 88 5.53 7.05 -0.12
N PRO A 89 4.76 8.17 -0.14
CA PRO A 89 5.00 9.22 -1.12
C PRO A 89 6.29 9.98 -0.82
N PRO A 90 7.05 10.38 -1.86
CA PRO A 90 8.31 11.08 -1.67
C PRO A 90 8.14 12.48 -1.09
N PHE A 91 7.04 13.17 -1.42
CA PHE A 91 6.72 14.50 -0.90
C PHE A 91 5.26 14.51 -0.54
N ALA A 92 4.96 14.72 0.73
CA ALA A 92 3.65 14.41 1.26
C ALA A 92 2.69 15.61 1.37
N ASP A 93 3.10 16.80 1.02
CA ASP A 93 2.26 17.99 1.20
C ASP A 93 0.98 17.90 0.37
N GLY A 94 -0.16 17.77 1.06
CA GLY A 94 -1.47 17.71 0.44
C GLY A 94 -1.83 16.37 -0.22
N LEU A 95 -0.88 15.48 -0.48
CA LEU A 95 -1.16 14.21 -1.14
C LEU A 95 -1.91 13.24 -0.25
N TRP A 96 -1.64 13.25 1.05
CA TRP A 96 -2.22 12.28 1.97
C TRP A 96 -3.73 12.26 1.95
N THR A 97 -4.35 13.43 2.02
CA THR A 97 -5.82 13.52 2.04
C THR A 97 -6.43 12.91 0.79
N GLN A 98 -5.91 13.24 -0.39
CA GLN A 98 -6.44 12.75 -1.65
C GLN A 98 -6.19 11.26 -1.81
N VAL A 99 -4.99 10.79 -1.49
CA VAL A 99 -4.65 9.37 -1.60
C VAL A 99 -5.52 8.54 -0.68
N LEU A 100 -5.62 8.92 0.58
CA LEU A 100 -6.37 8.14 1.56
C LEU A 100 -7.88 8.17 1.30
N ALA A 101 -8.39 9.22 0.65
CA ALA A 101 -9.79 9.30 0.26
C ALA A 101 -10.12 8.35 -0.92
N GLN A 102 -9.20 8.18 -1.86
CA GLN A 102 -9.45 7.40 -3.07
C GLN A 102 -9.02 5.94 -2.97
N LEU A 103 -8.07 5.64 -2.09
CA LEU A 103 -7.48 4.31 -1.97
C LEU A 103 -8.49 3.21 -1.60
N PRO A 104 -9.44 3.44 -0.67
CA PRO A 104 -10.33 2.36 -0.22
C PRO A 104 -11.12 1.67 -1.33
N ALA A 105 -11.45 2.39 -2.41
CA ALA A 105 -12.17 1.81 -3.54
C ALA A 105 -11.40 0.68 -4.22
N HIS A 106 -10.08 0.66 -4.07
CA HIS A 106 -9.19 -0.33 -4.69
C HIS A 106 -8.81 -1.46 -3.74
N LEU A 107 -9.32 -1.46 -2.53
CA LEU A 107 -8.88 -2.40 -1.49
C LEU A 107 -9.96 -3.38 -1.10
N ALA A 108 -9.53 -4.57 -0.68
CA ALA A 108 -10.41 -5.57 -0.09
C ALA A 108 -11.00 -5.08 1.24
N GLU A 109 -12.11 -5.69 1.68
CA GLU A 109 -12.80 -5.27 2.89
C GLU A 109 -11.96 -5.41 4.16
N ASP A 110 -11.02 -6.33 4.16
CA ASP A 110 -10.15 -6.60 5.30
C ASP A 110 -8.68 -6.29 4.98
N ALA A 111 -8.47 -5.31 4.11
CA ALA A 111 -7.13 -4.95 3.63
C ALA A 111 -6.23 -4.41 4.75
N TRP A 112 -4.94 -4.49 4.49
CA TRP A 112 -3.90 -3.90 5.32
C TRP A 112 -3.27 -2.72 4.60
N LEU A 113 -3.02 -1.65 5.34
CA LEU A 113 -2.45 -0.42 4.80
C LEU A 113 -1.19 -0.06 5.57
N TYR A 114 -0.07 -0.04 4.87
CA TYR A 114 1.19 0.46 5.41
C TYR A 114 1.41 1.90 4.94
N VAL A 115 1.67 2.79 5.89
CA VAL A 115 1.91 4.20 5.64
C VAL A 115 3.27 4.59 6.19
N GLU A 116 4.10 5.20 5.37
CA GLU A 116 5.37 5.76 5.80
C GLU A 116 5.39 7.26 5.51
N SER A 117 5.76 8.06 6.50
CA SER A 117 5.70 9.52 6.39
C SER A 117 6.80 10.15 7.20
N ASP A 118 7.01 11.45 6.99
CA ASP A 118 7.81 12.23 7.93
C ASP A 118 7.21 12.12 9.32
N ALA A 119 8.07 12.07 10.34
CA ALA A 119 7.62 11.93 11.72
C ALA A 119 6.65 13.05 12.13
N ALA A 120 6.80 14.24 11.54
CA ALA A 120 5.97 15.39 11.85
C ALA A 120 4.57 15.34 11.22
N GLN A 121 4.35 14.55 10.18
CA GLN A 121 3.10 14.58 9.42
C GLN A 121 2.00 13.70 9.98
N GLN A 122 2.32 12.50 10.40
CA GLN A 122 1.41 11.54 11.00
C GLN A 122 0.05 11.48 10.29
N PRO A 123 0.02 11.11 9.00
CA PRO A 123 -1.26 11.01 8.28
C PRO A 123 -2.13 9.92 8.89
N GLU A 124 -3.44 10.18 8.93
CA GLU A 124 -4.39 9.22 9.48
C GLU A 124 -5.38 8.79 8.40
N PRO A 125 -5.59 7.47 8.24
CA PRO A 125 -6.50 6.98 7.21
C PRO A 125 -7.98 7.22 7.53
N GLY A 126 -8.32 7.55 8.78
CA GLY A 126 -9.68 7.93 9.14
C GLY A 126 -10.55 6.77 9.59
N ILE A 127 -11.86 6.99 9.54
CA ILE A 127 -12.87 5.99 9.94
C ILE A 127 -12.77 4.76 9.04
N GLY A 128 -12.92 3.59 9.64
CA GLY A 128 -12.82 2.34 8.93
C GLY A 128 -11.44 1.69 9.00
N TRP A 129 -10.50 2.35 9.64
CA TRP A 129 -9.14 1.84 9.82
C TRP A 129 -8.78 1.74 11.29
N GLN A 130 -8.09 0.67 11.66
CA GLN A 130 -7.60 0.46 13.01
C GLN A 130 -6.09 0.33 12.98
N LEU A 131 -5.42 1.12 13.81
CA LEU A 131 -3.97 1.02 13.95
C LEU A 131 -3.61 -0.33 14.56
N HIS A 132 -2.73 -1.06 13.89
CA HIS A 132 -2.27 -2.38 14.33
C HIS A 132 -0.87 -2.30 14.94
N ARG A 133 0.04 -1.65 14.25
CA ARG A 133 1.43 -1.47 14.68
C ARG A 133 1.94 -0.12 14.21
N GLN A 134 2.86 0.45 14.96
CA GLN A 134 3.55 1.65 14.53
C GLN A 134 4.95 1.70 15.11
N GLY A 135 5.79 2.48 14.46
CA GLY A 135 7.13 2.73 14.91
C GLY A 135 7.63 4.05 14.34
N SER A 136 8.73 4.55 14.86
CA SER A 136 9.31 5.77 14.35
C SER A 136 10.80 5.83 14.60
N THR A 137 11.49 6.53 13.72
CA THR A 137 12.82 7.04 13.95
C THR A 137 12.68 8.54 14.22
N ARG A 138 13.83 9.25 14.32
CA ARG A 138 13.78 10.71 14.49
C ARG A 138 13.04 11.38 13.33
N GLU A 139 13.19 10.88 12.12
CA GLU A 139 12.73 11.55 10.91
C GLU A 139 11.52 10.89 10.26
N VAL A 140 11.28 9.61 10.52
CA VAL A 140 10.28 8.82 9.80
C VAL A 140 9.33 8.14 10.78
N ARG A 141 8.03 8.21 10.46
CA ARG A 141 7.01 7.41 11.12
C ARG A 141 6.49 6.37 10.15
N PHE A 142 6.33 5.14 10.63
CA PHE A 142 5.73 4.07 9.84
C PHE A 142 4.63 3.39 10.65
N ALA A 143 3.53 3.07 9.97
CA ALA A 143 2.35 2.53 10.64
C ALA A 143 1.65 1.52 9.75
N LEU A 144 1.11 0.49 10.38
CA LEU A 144 0.32 -0.54 9.71
C LEU A 144 -1.09 -0.51 10.28
N TYR A 145 -2.06 -0.34 9.39
CA TYR A 145 -3.48 -0.29 9.73
C TYR A 145 -4.20 -1.49 9.15
N ARG A 146 -5.24 -1.93 9.83
CA ARG A 146 -6.17 -2.94 9.33
C ARG A 146 -7.51 -2.29 9.04
N ARG A 147 -8.10 -2.64 7.90
CA ARG A 147 -9.42 -2.13 7.53
C ARG A 147 -10.50 -2.84 8.33
N GLN A 148 -11.42 -2.05 8.91
CA GLN A 148 -12.59 -2.57 9.61
C GLN A 148 -13.74 -2.70 8.61
N ARG A 149 -14.50 -3.80 8.72
CA ARG A 149 -15.64 -4.03 7.86
C ARG A 149 -16.79 -3.10 8.20
N ALA A 150 -17.46 -2.56 7.18
CA ALA A 150 -18.64 -1.73 7.37
C ALA A 150 -19.77 -2.47 8.05
N ALA A 151 -19.91 -3.78 7.78
CA ALA A 151 -20.94 -4.62 8.40
C ALA A 151 -20.79 -4.68 9.92
N THR A 152 -19.56 -4.66 10.43
CA THR A 152 -19.30 -4.66 11.88
C THR A 152 -19.85 -3.39 12.52
N LEU A 153 -19.67 -2.24 11.87
CA LEU A 153 -20.17 -0.95 12.37
C LEU A 153 -21.70 -0.93 12.39
N ALA A 154 -22.33 -1.47 11.36
CA ALA A 154 -23.79 -1.55 11.29
C ALA A 154 -24.38 -2.43 12.38
N THR A 155 -23.70 -3.53 12.73
CA THR A 155 -24.13 -4.43 13.78
C THR A 155 -24.08 -3.76 15.14
N ASP A 156 -23.04 -2.96 15.38
CA ASP A 156 -22.87 -2.28 16.66
C ASP A 156 -23.93 -1.20 16.91
N SER A 157 -24.56 -0.70 15.87
CA SER A 157 -25.60 0.33 16.00
C SER A 157 -27.00 -0.24 16.24
N THR A 158 -27.17 -1.53 16.29
CA THR A 158 -28.47 -2.16 16.57
C THR A 158 -28.76 -2.10 18.05
N PRO A 159 -29.89 -1.50 18.46
CA PRO A 159 -30.27 -1.42 19.88
C PRO A 159 -30.64 -2.76 20.49
#